data_a982b88d99303e19b2d25847bd1ed819
#
_entry.id   a982b88d99303e19b2d25847bd1ed819
#
_cell.length_a   1.000
_cell.length_b   1.000
_cell.length_c   1.000
_cell.angle_alpha   90.00
_cell.angle_beta   90.00
_cell.angle_gamma   90.00
#
_symmetry.space_group_name_H-M   'P 1'
#
loop_
_entity.id
_entity.type
_entity.pdbx_description
1 polymer ?
#
loop_
_entity_poly.entity_id
_entity_poly.type
_entity_poly.pdbx_seq_one_letter_code
_entity_poly.pdbx_strand_id
1 'polypeptide(L)'
;YGEDFHMTLVSLDEAALNKRMDADQASTMVNSLRSQMRAWSVGGNSVGKLADGTYGVIHDSSVTTESLKARITETSVTLDPTGEGIKVSTGDIGLDGGDLSDEDMEKALTYAISKFIADPNKPVTMENLTSGYEDMMVQALAQVTDFRQMIANNRFHFFYQPIVHLEDWKVHHYEALGRVLTDGKYKAPFEAVTFAEEFGIVPELDVSVCENAVRILT
;
A
#
# COMPACT_ATOMS: atom_id res chain seq x y z
N TYR A 1 -4.33 7.74 28.34
CA TYR A 1 -3.77 6.40 28.30
C TYR A 1 -2.26 6.58 28.22
N GLY A 2 -1.54 6.34 29.30
CA GLY A 2 -0.09 6.60 29.40
C GLY A 2 0.73 5.32 29.31
N GLU A 3 0.39 4.44 28.39
CA GLU A 3 1.16 3.24 28.12
C GLU A 3 1.66 3.30 26.67
N ASP A 4 2.97 3.10 26.49
CA ASP A 4 3.62 3.05 25.18
C ASP A 4 3.17 1.76 24.48
N PHE A 5 2.11 1.84 23.68
CA PHE A 5 1.69 0.74 22.83
C PHE A 5 2.38 0.83 21.48
N HIS A 6 2.73 -0.35 20.99
CA HIS A 6 3.30 -0.54 19.67
C HIS A 6 2.42 -1.48 18.84
N MET A 7 2.45 -1.30 17.53
CA MET A 7 1.93 -2.28 16.60
C MET A 7 3.10 -2.88 15.83
N THR A 8 3.35 -4.16 16.02
CA THR A 8 4.22 -4.90 15.11
C THR A 8 3.41 -5.40 13.92
N LEU A 9 3.80 -4.98 12.72
CA LEU A 9 3.34 -5.58 11.47
C LEU A 9 4.16 -6.84 11.20
N VAL A 10 3.49 -7.93 10.85
CA VAL A 10 4.13 -9.24 10.58
C VAL A 10 3.67 -9.72 9.21
N SER A 11 4.61 -9.97 8.31
CA SER A 11 4.33 -10.63 7.04
C SER A 11 4.95 -12.03 7.03
N LEU A 12 4.13 -13.02 6.72
CA LEU A 12 4.48 -14.44 6.58
C LEU A 12 4.42 -14.80 5.10
N ASP A 13 5.48 -15.39 4.55
CA ASP A 13 5.48 -15.87 3.15
C ASP A 13 4.68 -17.17 3.03
N GLU A 14 3.36 -17.06 3.20
CA GLU A 14 2.43 -18.19 3.09
C GLU A 14 2.44 -18.81 1.68
N ALA A 15 2.75 -18.02 0.64
CA ALA A 15 2.83 -18.50 -0.73
C ALA A 15 4.01 -19.48 -0.93
N ALA A 16 5.16 -19.20 -0.33
CA ALA A 16 6.28 -20.12 -0.33
C ALA A 16 5.99 -21.38 0.51
N LEU A 17 5.29 -21.22 1.65
CA LEU A 17 4.89 -22.33 2.50
C LEU A 17 3.96 -23.31 1.76
N ASN A 18 2.93 -22.81 1.09
CA ASN A 18 1.96 -23.61 0.33
C ASN A 18 2.57 -24.36 -0.87
N LYS A 19 3.78 -24.00 -1.30
CA LYS A 19 4.51 -24.73 -2.35
C LYS A 19 5.29 -25.93 -1.80
N ARG A 20 5.60 -25.94 -0.48
CA ARG A 20 6.46 -26.94 0.18
C ARG A 20 5.68 -27.92 1.06
N MET A 21 4.51 -27.54 1.51
CA MET A 21 3.66 -28.29 2.42
C MET A 21 2.28 -28.52 1.81
N ASP A 22 1.58 -29.55 2.26
CA ASP A 22 0.16 -29.67 1.97
C ASP A 22 -0.67 -28.58 2.69
N ALA A 23 -1.89 -28.36 2.21
CA ALA A 23 -2.75 -27.27 2.69
C ALA A 23 -3.10 -27.40 4.19
N ASP A 24 -3.25 -28.61 4.70
CA ASP A 24 -3.63 -28.84 6.09
C ASP A 24 -2.43 -28.56 7.03
N GLN A 25 -1.24 -28.97 6.65
CA GLN A 25 0.01 -28.68 7.39
C GLN A 25 0.30 -27.18 7.40
N ALA A 26 0.21 -26.51 6.24
CA ALA A 26 0.41 -25.08 6.13
C ALA A 26 -0.61 -24.30 6.98
N SER A 27 -1.88 -24.67 6.92
CA SER A 27 -2.94 -24.06 7.73
C SER A 27 -2.70 -24.26 9.23
N THR A 28 -2.29 -25.46 9.65
CA THR A 28 -1.98 -25.77 11.05
C THR A 28 -0.82 -24.92 11.56
N MET A 29 0.24 -24.78 10.78
CA MET A 29 1.38 -23.91 11.11
C MET A 29 0.94 -22.46 11.26
N VAL A 30 0.26 -21.88 10.26
CA VAL A 30 -0.21 -20.48 10.29
C VAL A 30 -1.11 -20.24 11.50
N ASN A 31 -2.02 -21.16 11.81
CA ASN A 31 -2.89 -21.06 12.97
C ASN A 31 -2.12 -21.10 14.29
N SER A 32 -1.07 -21.92 14.39
CA SER A 32 -0.19 -21.96 15.56
C SER A 32 0.57 -20.64 15.74
N LEU A 33 1.11 -20.08 14.66
CA LEU A 33 1.79 -18.78 14.69
C LEU A 33 0.83 -17.65 15.08
N ARG A 34 -0.41 -17.66 14.56
CA ARG A 34 -1.45 -16.69 14.98
C ARG A 34 -1.80 -16.82 16.46
N SER A 35 -1.87 -18.04 16.98
CA SER A 35 -2.14 -18.26 18.41
C SER A 35 -1.01 -17.71 19.29
N GLN A 36 0.23 -17.82 18.86
CA GLN A 36 1.37 -17.19 19.54
C GLN A 36 1.29 -15.65 19.48
N MET A 37 1.03 -15.06 18.31
CA MET A 37 0.87 -13.63 18.20
C MET A 37 -0.20 -13.11 19.16
N ARG A 38 -1.31 -13.83 19.31
CA ARG A 38 -2.37 -13.51 20.30
C ARG A 38 -1.85 -13.53 21.72
N ALA A 39 -1.05 -14.51 22.09
CA ALA A 39 -0.51 -14.62 23.44
C ALA A 39 0.35 -13.43 23.88
N TRP A 40 0.92 -12.69 22.91
CA TRP A 40 1.73 -11.49 23.16
C TRP A 40 1.00 -10.19 22.92
N SER A 41 -0.17 -10.24 22.37
CA SER A 41 -0.98 -9.05 22.15
C SER A 41 -1.68 -8.58 23.42
N VAL A 42 -1.96 -7.30 23.48
CA VAL A 42 -2.74 -6.71 24.57
C VAL A 42 -4.08 -7.43 24.69
N GLY A 43 -4.38 -7.90 25.92
CA GLY A 43 -5.61 -8.62 26.20
C GLY A 43 -5.77 -9.97 25.49
N GLY A 44 -4.74 -10.48 24.80
CA GLY A 44 -4.78 -11.77 24.09
C GLY A 44 -5.65 -11.80 22.83
N ASN A 45 -6.15 -10.65 22.36
CA ASN A 45 -7.07 -10.54 21.23
C ASN A 45 -6.76 -9.37 20.27
N SER A 46 -5.70 -8.62 20.53
CA SER A 46 -5.29 -7.46 19.71
C SER A 46 -4.39 -7.88 18.55
N VAL A 47 -4.83 -8.88 17.78
CA VAL A 47 -4.21 -9.36 16.55
C VAL A 47 -5.24 -9.35 15.44
N GLY A 48 -4.94 -8.64 14.34
CA GLY A 48 -5.79 -8.56 13.15
C GLY A 48 -5.08 -9.06 11.90
N LYS A 49 -5.81 -9.72 10.99
CA LYS A 49 -5.34 -9.97 9.62
C LYS A 49 -5.57 -8.69 8.82
N LEU A 50 -4.51 -8.13 8.23
CA LEU A 50 -4.54 -6.89 7.45
C LEU A 50 -4.59 -7.17 5.95
N ALA A 51 -3.87 -8.20 5.51
CA ALA A 51 -3.87 -8.70 4.14
C ALA A 51 -3.50 -10.19 4.14
N ASP A 52 -3.43 -10.83 2.96
CA ASP A 52 -2.96 -12.21 2.86
C ASP A 52 -1.52 -12.33 3.35
N GLY A 53 -1.31 -13.22 4.33
CA GLY A 53 -0.03 -13.40 5.01
C GLY A 53 0.40 -12.22 5.89
N THR A 54 -0.38 -11.15 6.02
CA THR A 54 0.01 -9.96 6.80
C THR A 54 -0.91 -9.75 7.99
N TYR A 55 -0.29 -9.53 9.15
CA TYR A 55 -0.95 -9.38 10.45
C TYR A 55 -0.44 -8.14 11.17
N GLY A 56 -1.32 -7.52 11.96
CA GLY A 56 -0.98 -6.49 12.94
C GLY A 56 -1.13 -7.04 14.36
N VAL A 57 -0.14 -6.82 15.20
CA VAL A 57 -0.10 -7.25 16.61
C VAL A 57 0.12 -6.03 17.48
N ILE A 58 -0.88 -5.66 18.29
CA ILE A 58 -0.73 -4.55 19.25
C ILE A 58 -0.24 -5.13 20.58
N HIS A 59 0.85 -4.58 21.09
CA HIS A 59 1.50 -5.01 22.33
C HIS A 59 2.03 -3.80 23.11
N ASP A 60 2.37 -4.00 24.36
CA ASP A 60 3.07 -3.03 25.18
C ASP A 60 4.58 -3.05 24.92
N SER A 61 5.30 -2.07 25.46
CA SER A 61 6.75 -1.91 25.29
C SER A 61 7.61 -3.02 25.88
N SER A 62 7.03 -3.97 26.64
CA SER A 62 7.75 -5.14 27.15
C SER A 62 8.03 -6.20 26.06
N VAL A 63 7.26 -6.16 24.97
CA VAL A 63 7.47 -6.99 23.79
C VAL A 63 8.14 -6.15 22.71
N THR A 64 9.28 -6.62 22.20
CA THR A 64 9.96 -5.98 21.07
C THR A 64 9.63 -6.69 19.76
N THR A 65 9.61 -5.93 18.67
CA THR A 65 9.41 -6.46 17.31
C THR A 65 10.43 -7.56 16.98
N GLU A 66 11.69 -7.41 17.41
CA GLU A 66 12.73 -8.41 17.23
C GLU A 66 12.45 -9.70 18.00
N SER A 67 11.98 -9.59 19.25
CA SER A 67 11.65 -10.76 20.07
C SER A 67 10.45 -11.52 19.48
N LEU A 68 9.46 -10.79 18.99
CA LEU A 68 8.28 -11.36 18.33
C LEU A 68 8.67 -12.07 17.03
N LYS A 69 9.49 -11.43 16.19
CA LYS A 69 10.03 -12.03 14.96
C LYS A 69 10.83 -13.31 15.24
N ALA A 70 11.76 -13.26 16.21
CA ALA A 70 12.62 -14.39 16.56
C ALA A 70 11.79 -15.61 16.97
N ARG A 71 10.79 -15.42 17.83
CA ARG A 71 9.93 -16.50 18.30
C ARG A 71 8.99 -17.06 17.21
N ILE A 72 8.44 -16.22 16.35
CA ILE A 72 7.65 -16.67 15.18
C ILE A 72 8.54 -17.54 14.29
N THR A 73 9.77 -17.08 14.02
CA THR A 73 10.72 -17.82 13.19
C THR A 73 11.07 -19.17 13.83
N GLU A 74 11.44 -19.21 15.12
CA GLU A 74 11.79 -20.43 15.86
C GLU A 74 10.63 -21.45 15.84
N THR A 75 9.42 -20.99 16.11
CA THR A 75 8.23 -21.86 16.07
C THR A 75 7.97 -22.39 14.68
N SER A 76 8.11 -21.54 13.65
CA SER A 76 7.91 -21.97 12.27
C SER A 76 8.90 -23.06 11.87
N VAL A 77 10.18 -22.95 12.27
CA VAL A 77 11.21 -23.96 12.05
C VAL A 77 10.87 -25.27 12.77
N THR A 78 10.35 -25.17 14.00
CA THR A 78 9.97 -26.35 14.79
C THR A 78 8.79 -27.12 14.20
N LEU A 79 7.84 -26.37 13.60
CA LEU A 79 6.62 -26.95 12.99
C LEU A 79 6.82 -27.39 11.54
N ASP A 80 7.88 -26.95 10.88
CA ASP A 80 8.19 -27.32 9.51
C ASP A 80 8.94 -28.66 9.46
N PRO A 81 8.36 -29.72 8.85
CA PRO A 81 9.05 -30.99 8.69
C PRO A 81 10.39 -30.92 7.94
N THR A 82 10.58 -29.89 7.11
CA THR A 82 11.84 -29.66 6.39
C THR A 82 12.86 -28.89 7.23
N GLY A 83 12.44 -28.27 8.34
CA GLY A 83 13.27 -27.42 9.19
C GLY A 83 13.66 -26.08 8.63
N GLU A 84 13.09 -25.66 7.48
CA GLU A 84 13.38 -24.35 6.86
C GLU A 84 12.58 -23.22 7.52
N GLY A 85 11.38 -23.51 8.05
CA GLY A 85 10.46 -22.53 8.61
C GLY A 85 9.81 -21.64 7.55
N ILE A 86 9.22 -20.52 8.00
CA ILE A 86 8.60 -19.52 7.13
C ILE A 86 9.42 -18.22 7.16
N LYS A 87 9.54 -17.55 6.01
CA LYS A 87 10.16 -16.23 5.98
C LYS A 87 9.24 -15.23 6.68
N VAL A 88 9.79 -14.48 7.65
CA VAL A 88 9.09 -13.49 8.46
C VAL A 88 9.71 -12.12 8.22
N SER A 89 8.89 -11.16 7.77
CA SER A 89 9.25 -9.75 7.73
C SER A 89 8.42 -8.99 8.76
N THR A 90 9.01 -7.97 9.37
CA THR A 90 8.35 -7.19 10.42
C THR A 90 8.53 -5.69 10.21
N GLY A 91 7.53 -4.91 10.64
CA GLY A 91 7.60 -3.45 10.78
C GLY A 91 7.15 -3.06 12.19
N ASP A 92 7.65 -1.97 12.71
CA ASP A 92 7.31 -1.43 14.02
C ASP A 92 6.67 -0.06 13.91
N ILE A 93 5.56 0.15 14.61
CA ILE A 93 4.80 1.39 14.64
C ILE A 93 4.48 1.72 16.08
N GLY A 94 5.05 2.82 16.59
CA GLY A 94 4.62 3.42 17.85
C GLY A 94 3.23 4.02 17.71
N LEU A 95 2.31 3.65 18.59
CA LEU A 95 0.90 4.08 18.53
C LEU A 95 0.64 5.40 19.29
N ASP A 96 1.69 6.09 19.75
CA ASP A 96 1.53 7.43 20.30
C ASP A 96 1.19 8.42 19.19
N GLY A 97 0.01 9.01 19.26
CA GLY A 97 -0.48 10.02 18.32
C GLY A 97 -0.22 11.46 18.76
N GLY A 98 0.29 11.68 19.99
CA GLY A 98 0.49 13.01 20.52
C GLY A 98 -0.78 13.88 20.41
N ASP A 99 -0.67 15.02 19.71
CA ASP A 99 -1.77 15.97 19.49
C ASP A 99 -2.56 15.70 18.19
N LEU A 100 -2.36 14.58 17.49
CA LEU A 100 -3.12 14.23 16.29
C LEU A 100 -4.60 14.00 16.62
N SER A 101 -5.48 14.40 15.69
CA SER A 101 -6.88 14.01 15.74
C SER A 101 -7.03 12.50 15.49
N ASP A 102 -8.15 11.91 15.94
CA ASP A 102 -8.45 10.49 15.68
C ASP A 102 -8.43 10.17 14.17
N GLU A 103 -8.91 11.10 13.34
CA GLU A 103 -8.92 10.96 11.89
C GLU A 103 -7.49 10.96 11.30
N ASP A 104 -6.60 11.81 11.79
CA ASP A 104 -5.21 11.88 11.32
C ASP A 104 -4.40 10.69 11.82
N MET A 105 -4.67 10.20 13.03
CA MET A 105 -4.10 8.93 13.53
C MET A 105 -4.49 7.75 12.65
N GLU A 106 -5.77 7.65 12.27
CA GLU A 106 -6.24 6.60 11.37
C GLU A 106 -5.55 6.66 9.99
N LYS A 107 -5.39 7.87 9.43
CA LYS A 107 -4.68 8.07 8.16
C LYS A 107 -3.21 7.67 8.26
N ALA A 108 -2.52 8.09 9.31
CA ALA A 108 -1.11 7.74 9.53
C ALA A 108 -0.91 6.23 9.66
N LEU A 109 -1.77 5.56 10.44
CA LEU A 109 -1.73 4.12 10.63
C LEU A 109 -2.03 3.37 9.32
N THR A 110 -3.06 3.80 8.59
CA THR A 110 -3.41 3.22 7.29
C THR A 110 -2.27 3.36 6.28
N TYR A 111 -1.62 4.51 6.24
CA TYR A 111 -0.44 4.75 5.40
C TYR A 111 0.73 3.82 5.74
N ALA A 112 1.06 3.67 7.02
CA ALA A 112 2.14 2.78 7.46
C ALA A 112 1.85 1.31 7.10
N ILE A 113 0.64 0.85 7.34
CA ILE A 113 0.17 -0.50 6.99
C ILE A 113 0.26 -0.71 5.47
N SER A 114 -0.22 0.24 4.67
CA SER A 114 -0.20 0.15 3.20
C SER A 114 1.24 0.09 2.67
N LYS A 115 2.14 0.89 3.22
CA LYS A 115 3.58 0.83 2.88
C LYS A 115 4.20 -0.53 3.16
N PHE A 116 3.90 -1.12 4.32
CA PHE A 116 4.40 -2.43 4.69
C PHE A 116 3.84 -3.55 3.80
N ILE A 117 2.55 -3.50 3.48
CA ILE A 117 1.91 -4.48 2.59
C ILE A 117 2.51 -4.42 1.19
N ALA A 118 2.81 -3.21 0.68
CA ALA A 118 3.39 -3.03 -0.66
C ALA A 118 4.79 -3.63 -0.79
N ASP A 119 5.63 -3.53 0.26
CA ASP A 119 6.95 -4.15 0.30
C ASP A 119 7.34 -4.56 1.73
N PRO A 120 6.99 -5.78 2.18
CA PRO A 120 7.30 -6.24 3.53
C PRO A 120 8.80 -6.40 3.83
N ASN A 121 9.66 -6.38 2.80
CA ASN A 121 11.12 -6.48 3.01
C ASN A 121 11.75 -5.11 3.25
N LYS A 122 11.03 -4.02 2.95
CA LYS A 122 11.50 -2.67 3.24
C LYS A 122 11.18 -2.33 4.70
N PRO A 123 12.18 -1.89 5.48
CA PRO A 123 11.95 -1.53 6.87
C PRO A 123 10.85 -0.45 6.97
N VAL A 124 9.84 -0.71 7.77
CA VAL A 124 8.86 0.28 8.20
C VAL A 124 9.06 0.41 9.70
N THR A 125 9.63 1.53 10.12
CA THR A 125 9.78 1.88 11.54
C THR A 125 9.25 3.29 11.70
N MET A 126 8.27 3.45 12.56
CA MET A 126 7.72 4.73 12.96
C MET A 126 7.81 4.84 14.47
N GLU A 127 8.51 5.85 14.96
CA GLU A 127 8.63 6.08 16.39
C GLU A 127 7.26 6.38 17.02
N ASN A 128 6.42 7.13 16.30
CA ASN A 128 5.05 7.46 16.69
C ASN A 128 4.19 7.78 15.44
N LEU A 129 2.89 7.90 15.63
CA LEU A 129 1.96 8.22 14.53
C LEU A 129 2.11 9.66 14.03
N THR A 130 2.58 10.59 14.86
CA THR A 130 2.80 11.98 14.45
C THR A 130 3.86 12.07 13.36
N SER A 131 5.02 11.43 13.55
CA SER A 131 6.07 11.41 12.53
C SER A 131 5.62 10.69 11.24
N GLY A 132 4.83 9.65 11.38
CA GLY A 132 4.23 8.94 10.24
C GLY A 132 3.26 9.80 9.44
N TYR A 133 2.45 10.61 10.12
CA TYR A 133 1.54 11.56 9.49
C TYR A 133 2.30 12.66 8.75
N GLU A 134 3.33 13.24 9.37
CA GLU A 134 4.20 14.24 8.73
C GLU A 134 4.86 13.71 7.46
N ASP A 135 5.44 12.52 7.52
CA ASP A 135 6.03 11.85 6.35
C ASP A 135 5.00 11.62 5.23
N MET A 136 3.79 11.20 5.58
CA MET A 136 2.69 11.01 4.65
C MET A 136 2.34 12.34 3.97
N MET A 137 2.20 13.42 4.73
CA MET A 137 1.87 14.74 4.21
C MET A 137 2.94 15.28 3.26
N VAL A 138 4.22 15.13 3.62
CA VAL A 138 5.34 15.53 2.76
C VAL A 138 5.32 14.76 1.44
N GLN A 139 5.07 13.44 1.48
CA GLN A 139 5.00 12.63 0.27
C GLN A 139 3.78 12.98 -0.59
N ALA A 140 2.61 13.21 0.03
CA ALA A 140 1.41 13.63 -0.68
C ALA A 140 1.61 14.98 -1.40
N LEU A 141 2.20 15.96 -0.72
CA LEU A 141 2.53 17.26 -1.30
C LEU A 141 3.52 17.15 -2.47
N ALA A 142 4.53 16.31 -2.35
CA ALA A 142 5.48 16.05 -3.44
C ALA A 142 4.78 15.44 -4.65
N GLN A 143 3.93 14.43 -4.44
CA GLN A 143 3.16 13.78 -5.51
C GLN A 143 2.21 14.75 -6.22
N VAL A 144 1.48 15.59 -5.46
CA VAL A 144 0.61 16.63 -6.04
C VAL A 144 1.42 17.63 -6.87
N THR A 145 2.60 18.03 -6.37
CA THR A 145 3.50 18.94 -7.09
C THR A 145 4.00 18.31 -8.40
N ASP A 146 4.44 17.05 -8.35
CA ASP A 146 4.90 16.31 -9.53
C ASP A 146 3.77 16.15 -10.56
N PHE A 147 2.56 15.87 -10.09
CA PHE A 147 1.37 15.76 -10.93
C PHE A 147 1.05 17.09 -11.62
N ARG A 148 1.08 18.21 -10.89
CA ARG A 148 0.88 19.54 -11.48
C ARG A 148 1.96 19.90 -12.49
N GLN A 149 3.21 19.52 -12.23
CA GLN A 149 4.29 19.69 -13.20
C GLN A 149 4.10 18.81 -14.45
N MET A 150 3.60 17.59 -14.28
CA MET A 150 3.26 16.71 -15.42
C MET A 150 2.22 17.37 -16.33
N ILE A 151 1.17 17.96 -15.75
CA ILE A 151 0.15 18.70 -16.48
C ILE A 151 0.77 19.94 -17.17
N ALA A 152 1.49 20.77 -16.43
CA ALA A 152 2.10 22.00 -16.94
C ALA A 152 3.10 21.77 -18.08
N ASN A 153 3.83 20.64 -18.02
CA ASN A 153 4.82 20.27 -19.05
C ASN A 153 4.21 19.52 -20.24
N ASN A 154 2.89 19.53 -20.41
CA ASN A 154 2.19 18.86 -21.50
C ASN A 154 2.58 17.38 -21.69
N ARG A 155 2.82 16.65 -20.61
CA ARG A 155 3.09 15.21 -20.68
C ARG A 155 1.82 14.38 -20.93
N PHE A 156 0.69 15.03 -21.05
CA PHE A 156 -0.57 14.44 -21.44
C PHE A 156 -0.75 14.56 -22.94
N HIS A 157 -0.85 13.43 -23.63
CA HIS A 157 -0.98 13.35 -25.07
C HIS A 157 -2.27 12.67 -25.48
N PHE A 158 -2.77 12.97 -26.68
CA PHE A 158 -3.94 12.31 -27.22
C PHE A 158 -3.57 11.45 -28.43
N PHE A 159 -4.11 10.24 -28.45
CA PHE A 159 -4.21 9.42 -29.65
C PHE A 159 -5.66 9.46 -30.12
N TYR A 160 -5.86 9.53 -31.42
CA TYR A 160 -7.17 9.66 -32.01
C TYR A 160 -7.57 8.36 -32.69
N GLN A 161 -8.63 7.70 -32.15
CA GLN A 161 -9.19 6.51 -32.76
C GLN A 161 -10.35 6.89 -33.66
N PRO A 162 -10.30 6.59 -34.97
CA PRO A 162 -11.40 6.87 -35.87
C PRO A 162 -12.59 5.94 -35.59
N ILE A 163 -13.77 6.51 -35.47
CA ILE A 163 -15.05 5.80 -35.44
C ILE A 163 -15.68 5.95 -36.80
N VAL A 164 -15.97 4.84 -37.46
CA VAL A 164 -16.44 4.80 -38.85
C VAL A 164 -17.87 4.33 -38.95
N HIS A 165 -18.58 4.79 -39.97
CA HIS A 165 -19.87 4.21 -40.39
C HIS A 165 -19.66 2.81 -40.96
N LEU A 166 -20.49 1.85 -40.57
CA LEU A 166 -20.38 0.47 -41.04
C LEU A 166 -20.84 0.30 -42.50
N GLU A 167 -21.66 1.24 -43.02
CA GLU A 167 -22.21 1.14 -44.37
C GLU A 167 -21.20 1.56 -45.46
N ASP A 168 -20.44 2.63 -45.24
CA ASP A 168 -19.55 3.21 -46.25
C ASP A 168 -18.10 3.38 -45.79
N TRP A 169 -17.78 2.96 -44.57
CA TRP A 169 -16.46 2.99 -43.94
C TRP A 169 -15.87 4.40 -43.81
N LYS A 170 -16.69 5.46 -43.94
CA LYS A 170 -16.22 6.83 -43.73
C LYS A 170 -16.13 7.12 -42.24
N VAL A 171 -15.13 7.92 -41.92
CA VAL A 171 -14.93 8.39 -40.55
C VAL A 171 -16.08 9.30 -40.17
N HIS A 172 -16.76 8.99 -39.09
CA HIS A 172 -17.83 9.80 -38.52
C HIS A 172 -17.24 10.83 -37.53
N HIS A 173 -16.39 10.36 -36.60
CA HIS A 173 -15.69 11.18 -35.62
C HIS A 173 -14.45 10.44 -35.10
N TYR A 174 -13.70 11.12 -34.25
CA TYR A 174 -12.55 10.54 -33.57
C TYR A 174 -12.78 10.53 -32.07
N GLU A 175 -12.45 9.42 -31.41
CA GLU A 175 -12.32 9.35 -29.97
C GLU A 175 -10.91 9.82 -29.56
N ALA A 176 -10.83 10.76 -28.62
CA ALA A 176 -9.57 11.25 -28.08
C ALA A 176 -9.16 10.40 -26.86
N LEU A 177 -8.17 9.55 -27.04
CA LEU A 177 -7.67 8.66 -26.01
C LEU A 177 -6.43 9.27 -25.35
N GLY A 178 -6.59 9.71 -24.10
CA GLY A 178 -5.50 10.26 -23.29
C GLY A 178 -4.37 9.26 -23.06
N ARG A 179 -3.13 9.75 -23.09
CA ARG A 179 -1.93 8.98 -22.75
C ARG A 179 -0.98 9.87 -21.95
N VAL A 180 -0.34 9.29 -20.96
CA VAL A 180 0.70 9.95 -20.17
C VAL A 180 2.06 9.44 -20.63
N LEU A 181 2.98 10.36 -20.89
CA LEU A 181 4.36 10.02 -21.21
C LEU A 181 5.17 9.79 -19.94
N THR A 182 5.52 8.53 -19.67
CA THR A 182 6.32 8.11 -18.53
C THR A 182 7.50 7.26 -19.04
N ASP A 183 8.73 7.61 -18.67
CA ASP A 183 9.95 6.90 -19.08
C ASP A 183 10.05 6.65 -20.58
N GLY A 184 9.66 7.66 -21.38
CA GLY A 184 9.68 7.59 -22.84
C GLY A 184 8.61 6.70 -23.47
N LYS A 185 7.62 6.22 -22.69
CA LYS A 185 6.51 5.38 -23.17
C LYS A 185 5.17 6.03 -22.86
N TYR A 186 4.24 5.87 -23.79
CA TYR A 186 2.86 6.29 -23.60
C TYR A 186 2.08 5.21 -22.85
N LYS A 187 1.52 5.56 -21.68
CA LYS A 187 0.69 4.69 -20.86
C LYS A 187 -0.75 5.21 -20.82
N ALA A 188 -1.70 4.33 -20.53
CA ALA A 188 -3.08 4.73 -20.24
C ALA A 188 -3.09 5.65 -19.00
N PRO A 189 -3.99 6.66 -18.93
CA PRO A 189 -3.95 7.67 -17.88
C PRO A 189 -4.58 7.21 -16.55
N PHE A 190 -4.85 5.90 -16.39
CA PHE A 190 -5.58 5.36 -15.25
C PHE A 190 -4.98 5.79 -13.90
N GLU A 191 -3.66 5.64 -13.75
CA GLU A 191 -2.96 6.03 -12.52
C GLU A 191 -3.08 7.54 -12.25
N ALA A 192 -3.00 8.37 -13.31
CA ALA A 192 -3.12 9.81 -13.20
C ALA A 192 -4.56 10.25 -12.84
N VAL A 193 -5.56 9.57 -13.40
CA VAL A 193 -6.98 9.85 -13.09
C VAL A 193 -7.29 9.44 -11.65
N THR A 194 -6.92 8.21 -11.25
CA THR A 194 -7.13 7.73 -9.88
C THR A 194 -6.45 8.65 -8.86
N PHE A 195 -5.22 9.08 -9.13
CA PHE A 195 -4.51 10.02 -8.28
C PHE A 195 -5.26 11.37 -8.18
N ALA A 196 -5.74 11.90 -9.31
CA ALA A 196 -6.48 13.16 -9.33
C ALA A 196 -7.80 13.06 -8.53
N GLU A 197 -8.47 11.90 -8.57
CA GLU A 197 -9.68 11.61 -7.78
C GLU A 197 -9.38 11.56 -6.28
N GLU A 198 -8.35 10.84 -5.89
CA GLU A 198 -7.93 10.69 -4.49
C GLU A 198 -7.55 12.02 -3.83
N PHE A 199 -6.90 12.91 -4.59
CA PHE A 199 -6.43 14.21 -4.08
C PHE A 199 -7.38 15.38 -4.42
N GLY A 200 -8.55 15.11 -5.03
CA GLY A 200 -9.54 16.15 -5.35
C GLY A 200 -9.08 17.17 -6.39
N ILE A 201 -8.11 16.84 -7.25
CA ILE A 201 -7.52 17.70 -8.29
C ILE A 201 -8.01 17.34 -9.70
N VAL A 202 -9.11 16.60 -9.81
CA VAL A 202 -9.74 16.26 -11.10
C VAL A 202 -10.03 17.49 -11.95
N PRO A 203 -10.56 18.63 -11.42
CA PRO A 203 -10.79 19.80 -12.24
C PRO A 203 -9.53 20.36 -12.93
N GLU A 204 -8.36 20.28 -12.28
CA GLU A 204 -7.09 20.71 -12.87
C GLU A 204 -6.70 19.79 -14.04
N LEU A 205 -6.91 18.48 -13.91
CA LEU A 205 -6.69 17.52 -14.98
C LEU A 205 -7.65 17.77 -16.15
N ASP A 206 -8.94 17.91 -15.88
CA ASP A 206 -9.99 18.10 -16.90
C ASP A 206 -9.74 19.37 -17.73
N VAL A 207 -9.40 20.48 -17.09
CA VAL A 207 -9.07 21.73 -17.78
C VAL A 207 -7.86 21.51 -18.70
N SER A 208 -6.80 20.88 -18.23
CA SER A 208 -5.61 20.57 -19.03
C SER A 208 -5.94 19.66 -20.22
N VAL A 209 -6.77 18.65 -20.01
CA VAL A 209 -7.26 17.73 -21.05
C VAL A 209 -8.01 18.52 -22.12
N CYS A 210 -8.96 19.37 -21.73
CA CYS A 210 -9.75 20.19 -22.64
C CYS A 210 -8.87 21.18 -23.42
N GLU A 211 -7.96 21.89 -22.77
CA GLU A 211 -7.04 22.83 -23.42
C GLU A 211 -6.15 22.14 -24.46
N ASN A 212 -5.62 20.97 -24.13
CA ASN A 212 -4.81 20.20 -25.06
C ASN A 212 -5.61 19.68 -26.25
N ALA A 213 -6.86 19.22 -26.02
CA ALA A 213 -7.73 18.77 -27.10
C ALA A 213 -8.09 19.91 -28.06
N VAL A 214 -8.44 21.10 -27.55
CA VAL A 214 -8.75 22.28 -28.37
C VAL A 214 -7.54 22.78 -29.15
N ARG A 215 -6.34 22.78 -28.57
CA ARG A 215 -5.11 23.22 -29.25
C ARG A 215 -4.78 22.43 -30.50
N ILE A 216 -5.22 21.19 -30.59
CA ILE A 216 -4.96 20.32 -31.75
C ILE A 216 -5.97 20.57 -32.87
N LEU A 217 -7.12 21.16 -32.55
CA LEU A 217 -8.18 21.49 -33.51
C LEU A 217 -7.99 22.86 -34.18
N THR A 218 -7.07 23.67 -33.66
CA THR A 218 -6.71 24.99 -34.18
C THR A 218 -5.37 24.97 -34.90
#